data_8d30a978ea0bd6dcee963f8e0e179809
#
_entry.id   8d30a978ea0bd6dcee963f8e0e179809
#
_cell.length_a   1.000
_cell.length_b   1.000
_cell.length_c   1.000
_cell.angle_alpha   90.00
_cell.angle_beta   90.00
_cell.angle_gamma   90.00
#
_symmetry.space_group_name_H-M   'P 1'
#
loop_
_entity.id
_entity.type
_entity.pdbx_description
1 polymer ?
#
loop_
_entity_poly.entity_id
_entity_poly.type
_entity_poly.pdbx_seq_one_letter_code
_entity_poly.pdbx_strand_id
1 'polypeptide(L)'
;TGGGLPQGRTTLLTGGPGPGKTIFALQFLVHGARECGEPGIFVAFEETSGRIVTNAETFGWKLTELQPKTLMFLDAQPLPDLVQSGDFDLGGMLAALEAQVCTMGARRIVFDALDMVISLLPDAAAQRREIYRLHEWLLAREVTAIITLKAGSDENGSLSRQPFGFMQFMVDCAVVLKHGVVLGVSQRSLRVQKYRGSGFDEDEAPFLIGRNGFEVIVARAIGRVDTQVTNERVSSGIKRLDTMLGGGYYRGASVLITGFSGTAKTTLSGAFAEAACQRGEHTLFVSFDSDCSEVIRNLASVGIRLDRYVKNGRLRMLSARTIAGSAEVYLARIKALAKEHGARCLVIDPVSTWSKPGSDLSAQSVAERLIDWSKGGGTTLVCTRLLD
;
A
#
# COMPACT_ATOMS: atom_id res chain seq x y z
N THR A 1 -11.11 4.30 5.91
CA THR A 1 -11.20 5.03 7.20
C THR A 1 -11.54 6.52 7.06
N GLY A 2 -11.66 7.05 5.84
CA GLY A 2 -12.09 8.45 5.62
C GLY A 2 -11.15 9.55 6.15
N GLY A 3 -10.00 9.22 6.70
CA GLY A 3 -9.06 10.23 7.21
C GLY A 3 -7.97 9.71 8.14
N GLY A 4 -7.92 8.41 8.40
CA GLY A 4 -6.88 7.81 9.24
C GLY A 4 -7.42 7.02 10.43
N LEU A 5 -6.62 6.89 11.48
CA LEU A 5 -7.00 6.23 12.73
C LEU A 5 -7.81 7.19 13.62
N PRO A 6 -8.71 6.69 14.49
CA PRO A 6 -9.54 7.54 15.33
C PRO A 6 -8.69 8.24 16.38
N GLN A 7 -8.74 9.58 16.42
CA GLN A 7 -7.97 10.41 17.34
C GLN A 7 -8.43 10.22 18.79
N GLY A 8 -7.49 10.21 19.74
CA GLY A 8 -7.76 10.01 21.17
C GLY A 8 -8.30 8.63 21.51
N ARG A 9 -8.13 7.64 20.62
CA ARG A 9 -8.69 6.28 20.77
C ARG A 9 -7.64 5.21 20.50
N THR A 10 -8.00 3.97 20.84
CA THR A 10 -7.11 2.82 20.71
C THR A 10 -7.42 2.04 19.43
N THR A 11 -6.38 1.77 18.65
CA THR A 11 -6.38 0.88 17.50
C THR A 11 -5.64 -0.41 17.82
N LEU A 12 -6.27 -1.53 17.57
CA LEU A 12 -5.65 -2.86 17.63
C LEU A 12 -5.15 -3.23 16.23
N LEU A 13 -3.85 -3.50 16.12
CA LEU A 13 -3.21 -3.94 14.88
C LEU A 13 -2.75 -5.39 15.04
N THR A 14 -3.38 -6.28 14.30
CA THR A 14 -3.09 -7.72 14.37
C THR A 14 -2.53 -8.25 13.07
N GLY A 15 -1.83 -9.37 13.15
CA GLY A 15 -1.31 -10.07 11.98
C GLY A 15 -0.25 -11.10 12.34
N GLY A 16 -0.04 -12.08 11.46
CA GLY A 16 0.99 -13.11 11.61
C GLY A 16 2.41 -12.54 11.68
N PRO A 17 3.44 -13.37 11.58
CA PRO A 17 4.82 -12.91 11.48
C PRO A 17 5.08 -12.24 10.10
N GLY A 18 5.85 -11.14 10.10
CA GLY A 18 6.37 -10.50 8.88
C GLY A 18 5.41 -9.64 8.03
N PRO A 19 4.15 -9.33 8.41
CA PRO A 19 3.29 -8.47 7.58
C PRO A 19 3.66 -6.99 7.66
N GLY A 20 4.47 -6.56 8.65
CA GLY A 20 4.90 -5.16 8.79
C GLY A 20 4.19 -4.38 9.89
N LYS A 21 3.71 -5.03 10.97
CA LYS A 21 3.06 -4.35 12.10
C LYS A 21 3.93 -3.25 12.70
N THR A 22 5.18 -3.55 13.01
CA THR A 22 6.16 -2.61 13.58
C THR A 22 6.38 -1.42 12.64
N ILE A 23 6.48 -1.67 11.32
CA ILE A 23 6.67 -0.61 10.31
C ILE A 23 5.45 0.31 10.26
N PHE A 24 4.23 -0.26 10.24
CA PHE A 24 2.98 0.50 10.27
C PHE A 24 2.90 1.39 11.51
N ALA A 25 3.15 0.80 12.68
CA ALA A 25 3.10 1.48 13.96
C ALA A 25 4.17 2.58 14.09
N LEU A 26 5.38 2.33 13.60
CA LEU A 26 6.44 3.32 13.61
C LEU A 26 6.15 4.48 12.65
N GLN A 27 5.64 4.18 11.44
CA GLN A 27 5.24 5.21 10.48
C GLN A 27 4.13 6.11 11.02
N PHE A 28 3.19 5.57 11.80
CA PHE A 28 2.17 6.35 12.48
C PHE A 28 2.78 7.39 13.43
N LEU A 29 3.82 7.04 14.19
CA LEU A 29 4.52 7.98 15.07
C LEU A 29 5.35 9.00 14.27
N VAL A 30 6.07 8.54 13.26
CA VAL A 30 6.88 9.43 12.38
C VAL A 30 6.00 10.46 11.69
N HIS A 31 4.85 10.05 11.17
CA HIS A 31 3.89 10.96 10.55
C HIS A 31 3.33 11.96 11.59
N GLY A 32 3.00 11.50 12.80
CA GLY A 32 2.57 12.36 13.89
C GLY A 32 3.60 13.45 14.23
N ALA A 33 4.85 13.05 14.39
CA ALA A 33 5.93 13.95 14.75
C ALA A 33 6.26 14.98 13.65
N ARG A 34 6.19 14.58 12.36
CA ARG A 34 6.60 15.44 11.23
C ARG A 34 5.48 16.31 10.69
N GLU A 35 4.31 15.70 10.48
CA GLU A 35 3.23 16.33 9.72
C GLU A 35 2.14 16.92 10.63
N CYS A 36 1.99 16.35 11.85
CA CYS A 36 0.92 16.76 12.75
C CYS A 36 1.41 17.55 13.97
N GLY A 37 2.73 17.60 14.20
CA GLY A 37 3.28 18.21 15.42
C GLY A 37 2.89 17.46 16.70
N GLU A 38 2.61 16.15 16.59
CA GLU A 38 2.17 15.28 17.69
C GLU A 38 3.32 14.40 18.16
N PRO A 39 3.94 14.69 19.32
CA PRO A 39 4.99 13.83 19.86
C PRO A 39 4.47 12.42 20.16
N GLY A 40 5.35 11.41 20.00
CA GLY A 40 4.97 10.04 20.16
C GLY A 40 5.97 9.19 20.93
N ILE A 41 5.47 8.14 21.57
CA ILE A 41 6.26 7.17 22.33
C ILE A 41 6.06 5.78 21.72
N PHE A 42 7.17 5.10 21.46
CA PHE A 42 7.20 3.71 21.01
C PHE A 42 7.64 2.81 22.17
N VAL A 43 6.75 1.96 22.68
CA VAL A 43 7.04 0.99 23.72
C VAL A 43 7.33 -0.35 23.06
N ALA A 44 8.56 -0.84 23.19
CA ALA A 44 9.08 -2.01 22.53
C ALA A 44 9.19 -3.20 23.50
N PHE A 45 8.43 -4.28 23.25
CA PHE A 45 8.45 -5.48 24.09
C PHE A 45 9.25 -6.64 23.50
N GLU A 46 9.41 -6.71 22.17
CA GLU A 46 10.08 -7.83 21.50
C GLU A 46 11.49 -7.48 21.04
N GLU A 47 11.65 -6.39 20.31
CA GLU A 47 12.95 -5.93 19.81
C GLU A 47 13.43 -4.70 20.58
N THR A 48 14.75 -4.55 20.72
CA THR A 48 15.31 -3.33 21.32
C THR A 48 15.14 -2.12 20.38
N SER A 49 14.99 -0.96 20.98
CA SER A 49 14.85 0.31 20.26
C SER A 49 15.98 0.57 19.26
N GLY A 50 17.21 0.21 19.63
CA GLY A 50 18.38 0.36 18.74
C GLY A 50 18.24 -0.47 17.44
N ARG A 51 17.71 -1.69 17.53
CA ARG A 51 17.48 -2.52 16.33
C ARG A 51 16.33 -1.97 15.50
N ILE A 52 15.25 -1.52 16.12
CA ILE A 52 14.10 -0.92 15.43
C ILE A 52 14.55 0.32 14.65
N VAL A 53 15.35 1.20 15.27
CA VAL A 53 15.88 2.40 14.63
C VAL A 53 16.77 2.05 13.45
N THR A 54 17.71 1.11 13.61
CA THR A 54 18.61 0.67 12.54
C THR A 54 17.83 0.06 11.35
N ASN A 55 16.84 -0.80 11.63
CA ASN A 55 16.00 -1.40 10.59
C ASN A 55 15.17 -0.35 9.83
N ALA A 56 14.77 0.72 10.51
CA ALA A 56 13.97 1.79 9.93
C ALA A 56 14.76 2.82 9.10
N GLU A 57 16.10 2.83 9.18
CA GLU A 57 16.96 3.72 8.37
C GLU A 57 16.74 3.53 6.86
N THR A 58 16.41 2.31 6.44
CA THR A 58 16.13 1.97 5.03
C THR A 58 14.95 2.73 4.45
N PHE A 59 14.05 3.26 5.28
CA PHE A 59 12.89 4.05 4.87
C PHE A 59 13.16 5.55 4.76
N GLY A 60 14.39 6.00 5.05
CA GLY A 60 14.74 7.41 4.99
C GLY A 60 14.07 8.28 6.05
N TRP A 61 13.55 7.69 7.12
CA TRP A 61 12.83 8.42 8.16
C TRP A 61 13.72 9.18 9.13
N LYS A 62 15.06 8.99 9.10
CA LYS A 62 16.03 9.72 9.92
C LYS A 62 15.54 9.88 11.38
N LEU A 63 15.22 8.77 12.03
CA LEU A 63 14.59 8.75 13.35
C LEU A 63 15.44 9.45 14.42
N THR A 64 16.75 9.43 14.26
CA THR A 64 17.70 10.13 15.16
C THR A 64 17.49 11.64 15.19
N GLU A 65 16.99 12.26 14.11
CA GLU A 65 16.67 13.70 14.07
C GLU A 65 15.40 14.03 14.85
N LEU A 66 14.51 13.06 15.04
CA LEU A 66 13.26 13.21 15.80
C LEU A 66 13.45 12.95 17.29
N GLN A 67 14.48 12.19 17.67
CA GLN A 67 14.80 11.85 19.06
C GLN A 67 15.58 12.97 19.77
N PRO A 68 15.39 13.18 21.07
CA PRO A 68 14.28 12.68 21.92
C PRO A 68 13.07 13.63 21.97
N LYS A 69 13.07 14.70 21.16
CA LYS A 69 12.11 15.81 21.30
C LYS A 69 10.68 15.43 20.92
N THR A 70 10.52 14.72 19.80
CA THR A 70 9.20 14.43 19.23
C THR A 70 8.93 12.93 19.10
N LEU A 71 9.97 12.09 19.22
CA LEU A 71 9.85 10.63 19.18
C LEU A 71 10.75 10.02 20.26
N MET A 72 10.15 9.23 21.15
CA MET A 72 10.85 8.51 22.19
C MET A 72 10.63 7.01 22.05
N PHE A 73 11.68 6.24 22.35
CA PHE A 73 11.59 4.79 22.46
C PHE A 73 11.77 4.38 23.93
N LEU A 74 10.91 3.47 24.38
CA LEU A 74 10.98 2.84 25.69
C LEU A 74 11.18 1.35 25.50
N ASP A 75 12.34 0.85 25.91
CA ASP A 75 12.62 -0.57 25.94
C ASP A 75 11.93 -1.19 27.17
N ALA A 76 10.94 -2.02 26.94
CA ALA A 76 10.10 -2.63 27.96
C ALA A 76 10.11 -4.17 27.89
N GLN A 77 11.25 -4.74 27.43
CA GLN A 77 11.44 -6.19 27.44
C GLN A 77 11.44 -6.69 28.89
N PRO A 78 10.67 -7.74 29.18
CA PRO A 78 10.64 -8.30 30.54
C PRO A 78 12.01 -8.86 30.94
N LEU A 79 12.47 -8.46 32.12
CA LEU A 79 13.71 -9.02 32.68
C LEU A 79 13.45 -10.49 33.05
N PRO A 80 14.37 -11.44 32.73
CA PRO A 80 14.21 -12.87 33.05
C PRO A 80 13.90 -13.15 34.51
N ASP A 81 14.47 -12.39 35.41
CA ASP A 81 14.30 -12.55 36.86
C ASP A 81 12.90 -12.15 37.33
N LEU A 82 12.30 -11.11 36.72
CA LEU A 82 10.92 -10.69 37.02
C LEU A 82 9.88 -11.68 36.50
N VAL A 83 10.19 -12.36 35.41
CA VAL A 83 9.34 -13.41 34.86
C VAL A 83 9.32 -14.63 35.78
N GLN A 84 10.46 -15.00 36.37
CA GLN A 84 10.58 -16.17 37.28
C GLN A 84 9.90 -15.92 38.63
N SER A 85 9.87 -14.69 39.15
CA SER A 85 9.22 -14.35 40.41
C SER A 85 7.69 -14.35 40.37
N GLY A 86 7.11 -14.25 39.17
CA GLY A 86 5.64 -14.12 39.00
C GLY A 86 5.07 -12.76 39.40
N ASP A 87 5.91 -11.79 39.71
CA ASP A 87 5.54 -10.44 40.18
C ASP A 87 5.40 -9.42 39.05
N PHE A 88 5.36 -9.88 37.79
CA PHE A 88 5.21 -8.99 36.67
C PHE A 88 3.80 -8.36 36.64
N ASP A 89 3.73 -7.02 36.70
CA ASP A 89 2.54 -6.23 36.42
C ASP A 89 2.86 -5.05 35.48
N LEU A 90 1.85 -4.54 34.79
CA LEU A 90 2.02 -3.37 33.94
C LEU A 90 2.07 -2.05 34.75
N GLY A 91 1.79 -2.06 36.04
CA GLY A 91 1.66 -0.85 36.86
C GLY A 91 2.94 -0.03 36.88
N GLY A 92 4.08 -0.68 37.11
CA GLY A 92 5.37 0.01 37.11
C GLY A 92 5.74 0.61 35.76
N MET A 93 5.48 -0.13 34.68
CA MET A 93 5.69 0.36 33.31
C MET A 93 4.78 1.55 32.99
N LEU A 94 3.49 1.47 33.35
CA LEU A 94 2.52 2.54 33.11
C LEU A 94 2.86 3.78 33.92
N ALA A 95 3.39 3.65 35.14
CA ALA A 95 3.86 4.80 35.94
C ALA A 95 5.08 5.48 35.29
N ALA A 96 6.04 4.71 34.79
CA ALA A 96 7.19 5.24 34.06
C ALA A 96 6.76 5.94 32.76
N LEU A 97 5.81 5.34 32.03
CA LEU A 97 5.28 5.88 30.80
C LEU A 97 4.50 7.17 31.05
N GLU A 98 3.77 7.28 32.16
CA GLU A 98 3.06 8.48 32.59
C GLU A 98 3.97 9.68 32.70
N ALA A 99 5.10 9.53 33.39
CA ALA A 99 6.08 10.60 33.53
C ALA A 99 6.60 11.08 32.16
N GLN A 100 6.82 10.16 31.23
CA GLN A 100 7.29 10.50 29.88
C GLN A 100 6.20 11.17 29.03
N VAL A 101 4.96 10.67 29.09
CA VAL A 101 3.80 11.29 28.43
C VAL A 101 3.63 12.74 28.85
N CYS A 102 3.67 13.00 30.15
CA CYS A 102 3.56 14.36 30.69
C CYS A 102 4.74 15.26 30.27
N THR A 103 5.98 14.75 30.35
CA THR A 103 7.19 15.51 30.03
C THR A 103 7.26 15.91 28.56
N MET A 104 6.91 14.99 27.65
CA MET A 104 6.96 15.21 26.20
C MET A 104 5.69 15.89 25.67
N GLY A 105 4.59 15.86 26.40
CA GLY A 105 3.27 16.16 25.87
C GLY A 105 2.86 15.18 24.78
N ALA A 106 3.16 13.87 24.95
CA ALA A 106 2.94 12.85 23.93
C ALA A 106 1.45 12.71 23.60
N ARG A 107 1.14 12.70 22.31
CA ARG A 107 -0.22 12.54 21.76
C ARG A 107 -0.43 11.18 21.11
N ARG A 108 0.66 10.48 20.77
CA ARG A 108 0.63 9.16 20.14
C ARG A 108 1.46 8.16 20.93
N ILE A 109 0.92 6.95 21.08
CA ILE A 109 1.66 5.86 21.76
C ILE A 109 1.50 4.57 20.93
N VAL A 110 2.59 3.80 20.85
CA VAL A 110 2.60 2.46 20.27
C VAL A 110 3.06 1.47 21.33
N PHE A 111 2.33 0.37 21.48
CA PHE A 111 2.71 -0.80 22.25
C PHE A 111 2.99 -1.93 21.26
N ASP A 112 4.26 -2.19 20.96
CA ASP A 112 4.64 -3.16 19.92
C ASP A 112 4.92 -4.52 20.51
N ALA A 113 4.12 -5.52 20.08
CA ALA A 113 4.08 -6.90 20.55
C ALA A 113 3.66 -7.04 22.03
N LEU A 114 2.56 -6.37 22.42
CA LEU A 114 2.04 -6.43 23.80
C LEU A 114 1.76 -7.88 24.26
N ASP A 115 1.40 -8.77 23.34
CA ASP A 115 1.18 -10.20 23.60
C ASP A 115 2.41 -10.90 24.23
N MET A 116 3.61 -10.42 23.95
CA MET A 116 4.85 -10.97 24.53
C MET A 116 4.87 -10.85 26.05
N VAL A 117 4.36 -9.74 26.57
CA VAL A 117 4.39 -9.42 28.02
C VAL A 117 3.15 -9.99 28.70
N ILE A 118 1.99 -9.84 28.07
CA ILE A 118 0.72 -10.33 28.65
C ILE A 118 0.71 -11.88 28.76
N SER A 119 1.37 -12.58 27.84
CA SER A 119 1.49 -14.05 27.91
C SER A 119 2.30 -14.56 29.09
N LEU A 120 3.08 -13.71 29.76
CA LEU A 120 3.86 -14.05 30.93
C LEU A 120 3.02 -14.06 32.23
N LEU A 121 1.83 -13.48 32.20
CA LEU A 121 0.91 -13.47 33.32
C LEU A 121 0.32 -14.86 33.57
N PRO A 122 0.10 -15.25 34.85
CA PRO A 122 -0.12 -16.63 35.27
C PRO A 122 -1.41 -17.24 34.71
N ASP A 123 -2.44 -16.44 34.48
CA ASP A 123 -3.73 -16.92 34.01
C ASP A 123 -4.52 -15.88 33.22
N ALA A 124 -5.60 -16.33 32.57
CA ALA A 124 -6.44 -15.49 31.73
C ALA A 124 -7.13 -14.35 32.51
N ALA A 125 -7.36 -14.50 33.83
CA ALA A 125 -7.97 -13.45 34.63
C ALA A 125 -6.96 -12.34 34.92
N ALA A 126 -5.71 -12.71 35.23
CA ALA A 126 -4.61 -11.74 35.35
C ALA A 126 -4.36 -11.00 34.02
N GLN A 127 -4.31 -11.72 32.92
CA GLN A 127 -4.17 -11.13 31.58
C GLN A 127 -5.26 -10.11 31.28
N ARG A 128 -6.52 -10.47 31.53
CA ARG A 128 -7.64 -9.54 31.33
C ARG A 128 -7.54 -8.31 32.24
N ARG A 129 -7.18 -8.49 33.49
CA ARG A 129 -7.04 -7.42 34.46
C ARG A 129 -6.02 -6.38 34.01
N GLU A 130 -4.84 -6.83 33.54
CA GLU A 130 -3.79 -5.93 33.07
C GLU A 130 -4.17 -5.24 31.74
N ILE A 131 -4.85 -5.92 30.86
CA ILE A 131 -5.37 -5.32 29.61
C ILE A 131 -6.43 -4.26 29.92
N TYR A 132 -7.35 -4.51 30.88
CA TYR A 132 -8.31 -3.50 31.33
C TYR A 132 -7.61 -2.31 31.98
N ARG A 133 -6.56 -2.52 32.80
CA ARG A 133 -5.76 -1.45 33.38
C ARG A 133 -5.12 -0.58 32.31
N LEU A 134 -4.52 -1.18 31.29
CA LEU A 134 -3.95 -0.45 30.16
C LEU A 134 -5.03 0.35 29.41
N HIS A 135 -6.18 -0.26 29.16
CA HIS A 135 -7.28 0.39 28.46
C HIS A 135 -7.80 1.62 29.21
N GLU A 136 -8.07 1.49 30.51
CA GLU A 136 -8.48 2.62 31.37
C GLU A 136 -7.41 3.71 31.42
N TRP A 137 -6.13 3.32 31.48
CA TRP A 137 -5.03 4.26 31.45
C TRP A 137 -4.99 5.07 30.16
N LEU A 138 -5.23 4.44 29.00
CA LEU A 138 -5.29 5.09 27.67
C LEU A 138 -6.49 6.03 27.56
N LEU A 139 -7.67 5.59 28.01
CA LEU A 139 -8.89 6.41 27.97
C LEU A 139 -8.74 7.69 28.79
N ALA A 140 -8.14 7.59 29.98
CA ALA A 140 -7.98 8.75 30.86
C ALA A 140 -7.07 9.85 30.30
N ARG A 141 -6.28 9.57 29.25
CA ARG A 141 -5.27 10.48 28.68
C ARG A 141 -5.57 11.00 27.29
N GLU A 142 -6.64 10.50 26.68
CA GLU A 142 -7.06 10.88 25.32
C GLU A 142 -5.94 10.81 24.27
N VAL A 143 -4.97 9.90 24.47
CA VAL A 143 -3.88 9.66 23.52
C VAL A 143 -4.36 8.74 22.39
N THR A 144 -3.87 8.95 21.18
CA THR A 144 -4.11 8.04 20.08
C THR A 144 -3.12 6.89 20.16
N ALA A 145 -3.62 5.67 20.39
CA ALA A 145 -2.77 4.52 20.65
C ALA A 145 -2.90 3.44 19.57
N ILE A 146 -1.77 2.77 19.28
CA ILE A 146 -1.75 1.51 18.53
C ILE A 146 -1.20 0.42 19.45
N ILE A 147 -1.92 -0.69 19.53
CA ILE A 147 -1.46 -1.91 20.20
C ILE A 147 -1.26 -2.97 19.12
N THR A 148 -0.06 -3.53 19.00
CA THR A 148 0.18 -4.63 18.07
C THR A 148 0.12 -5.98 18.80
N LEU A 149 -0.48 -6.96 18.16
CA LEU A 149 -0.54 -8.34 18.63
C LEU A 149 -0.18 -9.31 17.49
N LYS A 150 0.40 -10.45 17.85
CA LYS A 150 0.52 -11.57 16.91
C LYS A 150 -0.84 -12.27 16.78
N ALA A 151 -1.32 -12.37 15.55
CA ALA A 151 -2.48 -13.19 15.24
C ALA A 151 -2.02 -14.62 14.95
N GLY A 152 -2.74 -15.64 15.45
CA GLY A 152 -2.54 -17.02 15.04
C GLY A 152 -2.86 -17.20 13.54
N SER A 153 -2.39 -18.29 12.96
CA SER A 153 -2.43 -18.61 11.52
C SER A 153 -3.79 -19.07 11.00
N ASP A 154 -4.91 -18.62 11.54
CA ASP A 154 -6.22 -18.96 10.98
C ASP A 154 -6.44 -18.23 9.65
N GLU A 155 -6.54 -18.98 8.57
CA GLU A 155 -6.73 -18.51 7.19
C GLU A 155 -7.94 -17.58 7.01
N ASN A 156 -8.93 -17.66 7.89
CA ASN A 156 -10.16 -16.85 7.83
C ASN A 156 -10.15 -15.56 8.65
N GLY A 157 -9.04 -15.22 9.32
CA GLY A 157 -8.92 -13.96 10.07
C GLY A 157 -9.88 -13.81 11.27
N SER A 158 -10.47 -14.91 11.75
CA SER A 158 -11.35 -14.89 12.93
C SER A 158 -10.51 -14.78 14.20
N LEU A 159 -10.43 -13.60 14.77
CA LEU A 159 -9.73 -13.32 16.04
C LEU A 159 -10.45 -13.91 17.26
N SER A 160 -11.70 -14.38 17.13
CA SER A 160 -12.52 -14.84 18.24
C SER A 160 -12.00 -16.12 18.93
N ARG A 161 -11.15 -16.90 18.27
CA ARG A 161 -10.53 -18.11 18.81
C ARG A 161 -9.08 -17.92 19.28
N GLN A 162 -8.56 -16.70 19.19
CA GLN A 162 -7.16 -16.40 19.52
C GLN A 162 -7.02 -15.95 20.98
N PRO A 163 -5.87 -16.23 21.61
CA PRO A 163 -5.50 -15.56 22.84
C PRO A 163 -5.65 -14.05 22.64
N PHE A 164 -6.27 -13.36 23.58
CA PHE A 164 -6.53 -11.92 23.50
C PHE A 164 -7.57 -11.46 22.46
N GLY A 165 -8.32 -12.36 21.80
CA GLY A 165 -9.38 -12.01 20.87
C GLY A 165 -10.46 -11.07 21.46
N PHE A 166 -10.63 -11.05 22.78
CA PHE A 166 -11.54 -10.15 23.47
C PHE A 166 -11.12 -8.66 23.37
N MET A 167 -9.84 -8.35 23.13
CA MET A 167 -9.38 -6.97 22.99
C MET A 167 -10.03 -6.23 21.83
N GLN A 168 -10.42 -6.92 20.76
CA GLN A 168 -11.14 -6.30 19.65
C GLN A 168 -12.50 -5.70 20.06
N PHE A 169 -13.11 -6.21 21.15
CA PHE A 169 -14.35 -5.63 21.66
C PHE A 169 -14.11 -4.35 22.47
N MET A 170 -12.93 -4.19 23.06
CA MET A 170 -12.54 -3.05 23.87
C MET A 170 -12.10 -1.85 23.02
N VAL A 171 -11.35 -2.09 21.96
CA VAL A 171 -10.78 -1.04 21.11
C VAL A 171 -11.81 -0.39 20.18
N ASP A 172 -11.51 0.82 19.72
CA ASP A 172 -12.37 1.58 18.81
C ASP A 172 -12.11 1.26 17.33
N CYS A 173 -10.89 0.86 17.00
CA CYS A 173 -10.48 0.46 15.67
C CYS A 173 -9.73 -0.87 15.74
N ALA A 174 -10.01 -1.78 14.79
CA ALA A 174 -9.27 -3.03 14.65
C ALA A 174 -8.86 -3.20 13.19
N VAL A 175 -7.55 -3.38 12.98
CA VAL A 175 -6.92 -3.54 11.68
C VAL A 175 -6.16 -4.87 11.65
N VAL A 176 -6.34 -5.62 10.59
CA VAL A 176 -5.64 -6.90 10.35
C VAL A 176 -4.71 -6.76 9.18
N LEU A 177 -3.45 -7.12 9.39
CA LEU A 177 -2.46 -7.25 8.32
C LEU A 177 -2.27 -8.73 7.99
N LYS A 178 -2.35 -9.04 6.72
CA LYS A 178 -2.08 -10.38 6.18
C LYS A 178 -0.83 -10.36 5.32
N HIS A 179 -0.09 -11.46 5.35
CA HIS A 179 1.03 -11.72 4.45
C HIS A 179 0.98 -13.19 4.06
N GLY A 180 0.87 -13.45 2.77
CA GLY A 180 0.82 -14.81 2.22
C GLY A 180 1.55 -14.89 0.89
N VAL A 181 1.74 -16.12 0.41
CA VAL A 181 2.28 -16.38 -0.92
C VAL A 181 1.18 -17.04 -1.74
N VAL A 182 0.72 -16.35 -2.77
CA VAL A 182 -0.29 -16.84 -3.70
C VAL A 182 0.39 -17.07 -5.05
N LEU A 183 0.36 -18.30 -5.55
CA LEU A 183 1.00 -18.68 -6.83
C LEU A 183 2.47 -18.25 -6.93
N GLY A 184 3.23 -18.38 -5.85
CA GLY A 184 4.64 -18.00 -5.80
C GLY A 184 4.91 -16.49 -5.68
N VAL A 185 3.86 -15.66 -5.57
CA VAL A 185 3.97 -14.21 -5.40
C VAL A 185 3.61 -13.81 -3.99
N SER A 186 4.51 -13.09 -3.31
CA SER A 186 4.24 -12.51 -1.98
C SER A 186 3.18 -11.42 -2.09
N GLN A 187 2.11 -11.57 -1.32
CA GLN A 187 1.01 -10.61 -1.26
C GLN A 187 0.80 -10.14 0.17
N ARG A 188 0.61 -8.84 0.34
CA ARG A 188 0.25 -8.23 1.59
C ARG A 188 -1.07 -7.51 1.45
N SER A 189 -1.97 -7.70 2.42
CA SER A 189 -3.25 -6.99 2.47
C SER A 189 -3.55 -6.49 3.88
N LEU A 190 -4.33 -5.42 3.93
CA LEU A 190 -4.84 -4.79 5.13
C LEU A 190 -6.36 -4.81 5.08
N ARG A 191 -7.00 -5.16 6.19
CA ARG A 191 -8.45 -5.07 6.36
C ARG A 191 -8.77 -4.34 7.65
N VAL A 192 -9.69 -3.37 7.55
CA VAL A 192 -10.30 -2.76 8.74
C VAL A 192 -11.48 -3.64 9.14
N GLN A 193 -11.44 -4.22 10.33
CA GLN A 193 -12.51 -5.09 10.85
C GLN A 193 -13.50 -4.34 11.70
N LYS A 194 -13.08 -3.22 12.28
CA LYS A 194 -13.90 -2.41 13.17
C LYS A 194 -13.42 -0.96 13.13
N TYR A 195 -14.36 -0.04 13.12
CA TYR A 195 -14.09 1.38 13.26
C TYR A 195 -15.33 2.04 13.89
N ARG A 196 -15.22 2.50 15.15
CA ARG A 196 -16.30 3.17 15.85
C ARG A 196 -16.36 4.65 15.50
N GLY A 197 -17.56 5.16 15.26
CA GLY A 197 -17.83 6.59 15.06
C GLY A 197 -17.76 7.08 13.61
N SER A 198 -17.47 6.20 12.64
CA SER A 198 -17.50 6.51 11.21
C SER A 198 -17.80 5.27 10.38
N GLY A 199 -18.38 5.46 9.20
CA GLY A 199 -18.39 4.42 8.17
C GLY A 199 -16.96 4.13 7.67
N PHE A 200 -16.68 2.89 7.31
CA PHE A 200 -15.39 2.47 6.79
C PHE A 200 -15.58 1.41 5.71
N ASP A 201 -14.54 1.24 4.90
CA ASP A 201 -14.47 0.20 3.89
C ASP A 201 -14.04 -1.12 4.55
N GLU A 202 -14.84 -2.16 4.36
CA GLU A 202 -14.59 -3.50 4.94
C GLU A 202 -13.78 -4.40 4.01
N ASP A 203 -13.50 -3.95 2.80
CA ASP A 203 -12.74 -4.72 1.82
C ASP A 203 -11.26 -4.83 2.21
N GLU A 204 -10.63 -5.91 1.75
CA GLU A 204 -9.18 -6.06 1.85
C GLU A 204 -8.49 -5.12 0.87
N ALA A 205 -7.65 -4.24 1.38
CA ALA A 205 -6.81 -3.37 0.58
C ALA A 205 -5.38 -3.92 0.51
N PRO A 206 -4.81 -4.11 -0.68
CA PRO A 206 -3.41 -4.46 -0.82
C PRO A 206 -2.51 -3.33 -0.33
N PHE A 207 -1.33 -3.68 0.19
CA PHE A 207 -0.33 -2.70 0.58
C PHE A 207 1.08 -3.15 0.23
N LEU A 208 1.97 -2.18 0.15
CA LEU A 208 3.39 -2.37 -0.10
C LEU A 208 4.20 -1.84 1.06
N ILE A 209 5.37 -2.45 1.28
CA ILE A 209 6.42 -1.90 2.11
C ILE A 209 7.59 -1.61 1.19
N GLY A 210 7.80 -0.33 0.89
CA GLY A 210 8.83 0.15 -0.01
C GLY A 210 9.80 1.10 0.68
N ARG A 211 10.59 1.83 -0.10
CA ARG A 211 11.56 2.80 0.42
C ARG A 211 10.94 3.94 1.23
N ASN A 212 9.66 4.24 1.02
CA ASN A 212 8.92 5.28 1.74
C ASN A 212 8.14 4.72 2.94
N GLY A 213 8.32 3.43 3.27
CA GLY A 213 7.60 2.74 4.33
C GLY A 213 6.37 1.98 3.84
N PHE A 214 5.30 2.03 4.61
CA PHE A 214 4.04 1.32 4.41
C PHE A 214 3.09 2.16 3.55
N GLU A 215 2.65 1.62 2.42
CA GLU A 215 1.75 2.29 1.49
C GLU A 215 0.54 1.40 1.19
N VAL A 216 -0.66 1.87 1.55
CA VAL A 216 -1.92 1.18 1.24
C VAL A 216 -2.38 1.55 -0.16
N ILE A 217 -2.61 0.54 -0.98
CA ILE A 217 -3.17 0.73 -2.32
C ILE A 217 -4.69 0.79 -2.18
N VAL A 218 -5.22 1.96 -1.90
CA VAL A 218 -6.67 2.15 -1.81
C VAL A 218 -7.25 2.15 -3.21
N ALA A 219 -8.08 1.17 -3.53
CA ALA A 219 -9.03 1.28 -4.62
C ALA A 219 -10.12 2.28 -4.18
N ARG A 220 -9.82 3.57 -4.19
CA ARG A 220 -10.93 4.52 -4.18
C ARG A 220 -11.76 4.17 -5.41
N ALA A 221 -12.99 3.71 -5.20
CA ALA A 221 -14.03 4.00 -6.16
C ALA A 221 -13.92 5.51 -6.40
N ILE A 222 -13.39 5.88 -7.55
CA ILE A 222 -13.45 7.27 -8.00
C ILE A 222 -14.95 7.49 -8.05
N GLY A 223 -15.49 8.18 -7.04
CA GLY A 223 -16.86 8.65 -7.12
C GLY A 223 -16.94 9.26 -8.50
N ARG A 224 -18.02 8.95 -9.27
CA ARG A 224 -18.18 9.39 -10.66
C ARG A 224 -17.54 10.75 -10.82
N VAL A 225 -16.27 10.78 -11.27
CA VAL A 225 -15.68 12.01 -11.77
C VAL A 225 -16.55 12.28 -12.96
N ASP A 226 -17.26 13.40 -12.96
CA ASP A 226 -17.91 13.94 -14.16
C ASP A 226 -16.78 14.15 -15.17
N THR A 227 -16.40 13.05 -15.82
CA THR A 227 -15.48 13.11 -16.94
C THR A 227 -16.23 13.85 -18.02
N GLN A 228 -15.86 15.09 -18.25
CA GLN A 228 -16.37 15.82 -19.40
C GLN A 228 -16.05 14.98 -20.63
N VAL A 229 -17.09 14.34 -21.15
CA VAL A 229 -16.97 13.55 -22.38
C VAL A 229 -16.58 14.52 -23.48
N THR A 230 -15.37 14.40 -23.97
CA THR A 230 -14.88 15.24 -25.08
C THR A 230 -15.10 14.52 -26.40
N ASN A 231 -15.46 15.29 -27.44
CA ASN A 231 -15.50 14.81 -28.82
C ASN A 231 -14.14 14.90 -29.54
N GLU A 232 -13.10 15.32 -28.82
CA GLU A 232 -11.75 15.41 -29.36
C GLU A 232 -11.25 14.01 -29.79
N ARG A 233 -10.71 13.95 -31.01
CA ARG A 233 -10.11 12.75 -31.56
C ARG A 233 -8.58 12.84 -31.53
N VAL A 234 -7.95 11.72 -31.20
CA VAL A 234 -6.50 11.58 -31.20
C VAL A 234 -6.10 10.49 -32.18
N SER A 235 -5.14 10.78 -33.03
CA SER A 235 -4.69 9.83 -34.05
C SER A 235 -4.17 8.53 -33.39
N SER A 236 -4.53 7.40 -33.97
CA SER A 236 -3.99 6.07 -33.65
C SER A 236 -2.55 5.89 -34.14
N GLY A 237 -2.02 6.81 -34.95
CA GLY A 237 -0.76 6.71 -35.67
C GLY A 237 -0.87 5.99 -37.01
N ILE A 238 -2.05 5.52 -37.40
CA ILE A 238 -2.30 4.79 -38.64
C ILE A 238 -3.43 5.48 -39.41
N LYS A 239 -3.09 6.20 -40.45
CA LYS A 239 -4.04 7.04 -41.22
C LYS A 239 -5.30 6.28 -41.66
N ARG A 240 -5.15 5.05 -42.13
CA ARG A 240 -6.25 4.23 -42.59
C ARG A 240 -7.21 3.86 -41.43
N LEU A 241 -6.66 3.53 -40.25
CA LEU A 241 -7.44 3.27 -39.04
C LEU A 241 -8.15 4.54 -38.57
N ASP A 242 -7.46 5.68 -38.59
CA ASP A 242 -8.05 6.95 -38.21
C ASP A 242 -9.25 7.30 -39.11
N THR A 243 -9.14 7.08 -40.43
CA THR A 243 -10.26 7.27 -41.37
C THR A 243 -11.44 6.36 -41.00
N MET A 244 -11.20 5.08 -40.71
CA MET A 244 -12.26 4.12 -40.30
C MET A 244 -12.93 4.53 -38.98
N LEU A 245 -12.19 5.14 -38.08
CA LEU A 245 -12.67 5.61 -36.77
C LEU A 245 -13.22 7.06 -36.78
N GLY A 246 -13.28 7.71 -37.93
CA GLY A 246 -13.74 9.08 -38.03
C GLY A 246 -12.80 10.10 -37.33
N GLY A 247 -11.49 9.87 -37.42
CA GLY A 247 -10.44 10.77 -36.92
C GLY A 247 -9.54 10.22 -35.81
N GLY A 248 -9.65 8.92 -35.50
CA GLY A 248 -8.86 8.26 -34.48
C GLY A 248 -9.64 7.92 -33.20
N TYR A 249 -8.94 7.68 -32.11
CA TYR A 249 -9.55 7.35 -30.82
C TYR A 249 -10.15 8.61 -30.17
N TYR A 250 -11.13 8.44 -29.27
CA TYR A 250 -11.56 9.55 -28.43
C TYR A 250 -10.51 9.86 -27.34
N ARG A 251 -10.32 11.13 -27.05
CA ARG A 251 -9.49 11.57 -25.93
C ARG A 251 -10.04 11.00 -24.62
N GLY A 252 -9.17 10.43 -23.77
CA GLY A 252 -9.57 9.81 -22.51
C GLY A 252 -10.30 8.46 -22.64
N ALA A 253 -10.42 7.92 -23.86
CA ALA A 253 -10.98 6.60 -24.06
C ALA A 253 -10.02 5.48 -23.67
N SER A 254 -10.60 4.34 -23.29
CA SER A 254 -9.88 3.08 -23.13
C SER A 254 -10.11 2.22 -24.37
N VAL A 255 -9.03 1.85 -25.04
CA VAL A 255 -9.02 1.05 -26.28
C VAL A 255 -8.41 -0.31 -25.98
N LEU A 256 -9.09 -1.37 -26.34
CA LEU A 256 -8.58 -2.75 -26.24
C LEU A 256 -8.30 -3.31 -27.62
N ILE A 257 -7.06 -3.76 -27.84
CA ILE A 257 -6.61 -4.43 -29.06
C ILE A 257 -6.43 -5.90 -28.74
N THR A 258 -7.25 -6.77 -29.32
CA THR A 258 -7.21 -8.21 -29.09
C THR A 258 -6.71 -8.95 -30.32
N GLY A 259 -6.05 -10.08 -30.13
CA GLY A 259 -5.62 -10.95 -31.23
C GLY A 259 -4.62 -12.00 -30.78
N PHE A 260 -4.40 -13.01 -31.64
CA PHE A 260 -3.40 -14.05 -31.44
C PHE A 260 -1.97 -13.50 -31.49
N SER A 261 -0.98 -14.31 -31.12
CA SER A 261 0.42 -13.93 -31.29
C SER A 261 0.72 -13.61 -32.77
N GLY A 262 1.57 -12.60 -32.99
CA GLY A 262 1.95 -12.19 -34.36
C GLY A 262 0.95 -11.29 -35.11
N THR A 263 -0.20 -10.91 -34.52
CA THR A 263 -1.22 -10.07 -35.18
C THR A 263 -0.94 -8.55 -35.11
N ALA A 264 0.31 -8.15 -34.90
CA ALA A 264 0.77 -6.76 -34.89
C ALA A 264 0.18 -5.87 -33.76
N LYS A 265 -0.27 -6.44 -32.63
CA LYS A 265 -0.80 -5.67 -31.49
C LYS A 265 0.20 -4.64 -30.96
N THR A 266 1.44 -5.07 -30.72
CA THR A 266 2.54 -4.19 -30.26
C THR A 266 2.85 -3.11 -31.30
N THR A 267 2.73 -3.41 -32.61
CA THR A 267 2.92 -2.43 -33.70
C THR A 267 1.84 -1.34 -33.67
N LEU A 268 0.58 -1.74 -33.49
CA LEU A 268 -0.54 -0.77 -33.34
C LEU A 268 -0.36 0.12 -32.11
N SER A 269 0.04 -0.46 -30.99
CA SER A 269 0.31 0.27 -29.74
C SER A 269 1.52 1.20 -29.88
N GLY A 270 2.57 0.76 -30.56
CA GLY A 270 3.75 1.57 -30.85
C GLY A 270 3.45 2.75 -31.76
N ALA A 271 2.62 2.56 -32.81
CA ALA A 271 2.16 3.63 -33.70
C ALA A 271 1.37 4.69 -32.92
N PHE A 272 0.48 4.27 -32.02
CA PHE A 272 -0.25 5.18 -31.14
C PHE A 272 0.70 5.98 -30.23
N ALA A 273 1.66 5.30 -29.59
CA ALA A 273 2.64 5.96 -28.72
C ALA A 273 3.49 6.98 -29.50
N GLU A 274 3.93 6.63 -30.71
CA GLU A 274 4.67 7.54 -31.57
C GLU A 274 3.83 8.77 -31.94
N ALA A 275 2.58 8.57 -32.38
CA ALA A 275 1.67 9.66 -32.74
C ALA A 275 1.37 10.58 -31.54
N ALA A 276 1.22 10.03 -30.34
CA ALA A 276 1.03 10.82 -29.13
C ALA A 276 2.26 11.71 -28.85
N CYS A 277 3.47 11.14 -28.92
CA CYS A 277 4.70 11.89 -28.77
C CYS A 277 4.92 12.95 -29.87
N GLN A 278 4.48 12.68 -31.11
CA GLN A 278 4.50 13.65 -32.22
C GLN A 278 3.61 14.85 -31.95
N ARG A 279 2.46 14.65 -31.30
CA ARG A 279 1.57 15.74 -30.84
C ARG A 279 2.13 16.53 -29.66
N GLY A 280 3.29 16.13 -29.12
CA GLY A 280 3.91 16.78 -27.96
C GLY A 280 3.44 16.23 -26.61
N GLU A 281 2.68 15.14 -26.60
CA GLU A 281 2.12 14.55 -25.37
C GLU A 281 3.14 13.64 -24.70
N HIS A 282 3.17 13.66 -23.37
CA HIS A 282 3.91 12.68 -22.60
C HIS A 282 3.18 11.34 -22.61
N THR A 283 3.92 10.30 -22.91
CA THR A 283 3.39 8.93 -23.06
C THR A 283 4.15 7.97 -22.16
N LEU A 284 3.43 7.09 -21.46
CA LEU A 284 4.01 5.95 -20.75
C LEU A 284 3.68 4.66 -21.49
N PHE A 285 4.72 3.90 -21.85
CA PHE A 285 4.60 2.58 -22.48
C PHE A 285 5.07 1.50 -21.50
N VAL A 286 4.18 0.59 -21.14
CA VAL A 286 4.47 -0.53 -20.24
C VAL A 286 4.45 -1.82 -21.03
N SER A 287 5.60 -2.52 -21.09
CA SER A 287 5.74 -3.83 -21.74
C SER A 287 5.86 -4.93 -20.68
N PHE A 288 5.06 -5.99 -20.82
CA PHE A 288 5.09 -7.15 -19.93
C PHE A 288 5.79 -8.36 -20.56
N ASP A 289 5.82 -8.46 -21.88
CA ASP A 289 6.39 -9.62 -22.59
C ASP A 289 7.85 -9.42 -23.02
N SER A 290 8.22 -8.18 -23.35
CA SER A 290 9.53 -7.85 -23.93
C SER A 290 10.23 -6.73 -23.17
N ASP A 291 11.54 -6.70 -23.26
CA ASP A 291 12.30 -5.57 -22.75
C ASP A 291 12.11 -4.32 -23.61
N CYS A 292 12.20 -3.15 -23.00
CA CYS A 292 12.00 -1.88 -23.70
C CYS A 292 12.91 -1.71 -24.91
N SER A 293 14.17 -2.15 -24.83
CA SER A 293 15.14 -2.13 -25.93
C SER A 293 14.71 -3.02 -27.10
N GLU A 294 14.14 -4.17 -26.82
CA GLU A 294 13.61 -5.09 -27.83
C GLU A 294 12.38 -4.50 -28.53
N VAL A 295 11.47 -3.93 -27.75
CA VAL A 295 10.27 -3.23 -28.29
C VAL A 295 10.70 -2.10 -29.22
N ILE A 296 11.64 -1.24 -28.82
CA ILE A 296 12.14 -0.12 -29.62
C ILE A 296 12.77 -0.66 -30.93
N ARG A 297 13.64 -1.66 -30.84
CA ARG A 297 14.31 -2.27 -32.00
C ARG A 297 13.30 -2.87 -32.98
N ASN A 298 12.35 -3.67 -32.47
CA ASN A 298 11.36 -4.34 -33.30
C ASN A 298 10.42 -3.33 -33.98
N LEU A 299 10.02 -2.29 -33.29
CA LEU A 299 9.19 -1.23 -33.88
C LEU A 299 9.94 -0.38 -34.89
N ALA A 300 11.25 -0.16 -34.69
CA ALA A 300 12.08 0.54 -35.68
C ALA A 300 12.17 -0.21 -37.02
N SER A 301 12.11 -1.55 -37.02
CA SER A 301 12.14 -2.36 -38.26
C SER A 301 10.91 -2.14 -39.15
N VAL A 302 9.81 -1.66 -38.57
CA VAL A 302 8.57 -1.32 -39.28
C VAL A 302 8.33 0.19 -39.41
N GLY A 303 9.38 1.00 -39.16
CA GLY A 303 9.35 2.46 -39.35
C GLY A 303 8.86 3.29 -38.17
N ILE A 304 8.54 2.67 -37.04
CA ILE A 304 8.10 3.39 -35.81
C ILE A 304 9.32 3.72 -34.95
N ARG A 305 9.62 4.99 -34.78
CA ARG A 305 10.89 5.48 -34.17
C ARG A 305 10.68 6.01 -32.77
N LEU A 306 10.51 5.10 -31.80
CA LEU A 306 10.30 5.46 -30.37
C LEU A 306 11.58 5.95 -29.69
N ASP A 307 12.76 5.56 -30.17
CA ASP A 307 14.08 5.91 -29.60
C ASP A 307 14.28 7.41 -29.41
N ARG A 308 13.85 8.22 -30.38
CA ARG A 308 13.96 9.68 -30.32
C ARG A 308 13.10 10.30 -29.20
N TYR A 309 11.96 9.69 -28.88
CA TYR A 309 11.05 10.20 -27.86
C TYR A 309 11.47 9.76 -26.45
N VAL A 310 12.13 8.61 -26.32
CA VAL A 310 12.78 8.24 -25.07
C VAL A 310 13.92 9.21 -24.76
N LYS A 311 14.76 9.56 -25.76
CA LYS A 311 15.89 10.49 -25.60
C LYS A 311 15.46 11.91 -25.22
N ASN A 312 14.35 12.40 -25.77
CA ASN A 312 13.86 13.75 -25.49
C ASN A 312 12.88 13.82 -24.30
N GLY A 313 12.67 12.70 -23.59
CA GLY A 313 11.86 12.62 -22.39
C GLY A 313 10.34 12.64 -22.59
N ARG A 314 9.82 12.59 -23.84
CA ARG A 314 8.37 12.52 -24.09
C ARG A 314 7.80 11.12 -23.93
N LEU A 315 8.61 10.09 -24.16
CA LEU A 315 8.23 8.71 -23.95
C LEU A 315 8.99 8.14 -22.76
N ARG A 316 8.28 7.68 -21.77
CA ARG A 316 8.81 6.83 -20.70
C ARG A 316 8.40 5.39 -20.95
N MET A 317 9.36 4.48 -20.86
CA MET A 317 9.11 3.05 -21.04
C MET A 317 9.38 2.30 -19.74
N LEU A 318 8.53 1.33 -19.44
CA LEU A 318 8.66 0.42 -18.29
C LEU A 318 8.60 -1.02 -18.80
N SER A 319 9.69 -1.79 -18.59
CA SER A 319 9.64 -3.24 -18.72
C SER A 319 9.21 -3.82 -17.37
N ALA A 320 8.06 -4.46 -17.36
CA ALA A 320 7.51 -5.10 -16.17
C ALA A 320 7.92 -6.58 -16.05
N ARG A 321 8.65 -7.10 -17.04
CA ARG A 321 9.14 -8.50 -17.07
C ARG A 321 10.04 -8.84 -15.89
N THR A 322 10.81 -7.87 -15.41
CA THR A 322 11.76 -8.01 -14.30
C THR A 322 11.15 -7.67 -12.93
N ILE A 323 9.89 -7.27 -12.87
CA ILE A 323 9.24 -6.87 -11.64
C ILE A 323 8.51 -8.10 -11.09
N ALA A 324 8.99 -8.65 -9.98
CA ALA A 324 8.22 -9.61 -9.19
C ALA A 324 7.15 -8.85 -8.40
N GLY A 325 5.87 -9.23 -8.59
CA GLY A 325 4.79 -8.59 -7.85
C GLY A 325 3.40 -9.05 -8.30
N SER A 326 2.40 -8.71 -7.51
CA SER A 326 1.00 -8.89 -7.87
C SER A 326 0.56 -7.84 -8.90
N ALA A 327 -0.59 -8.07 -9.55
CA ALA A 327 -1.20 -7.10 -10.46
C ALA A 327 -1.42 -5.72 -9.79
N GLU A 328 -1.68 -5.73 -8.48
CA GLU A 328 -1.82 -4.53 -7.64
C GLU A 328 -0.55 -3.69 -7.56
N VAL A 329 0.60 -4.35 -7.44
CA VAL A 329 1.91 -3.69 -7.42
C VAL A 329 2.18 -3.01 -8.75
N TYR A 330 1.84 -3.68 -9.86
CA TYR A 330 1.96 -3.07 -11.19
C TYR A 330 1.06 -1.87 -11.34
N LEU A 331 -0.20 -1.97 -10.91
CA LEU A 331 -1.15 -0.86 -10.98
C LEU A 331 -0.65 0.37 -10.21
N ALA A 332 -0.20 0.18 -8.96
CA ALA A 332 0.35 1.27 -8.15
C ALA A 332 1.56 1.93 -8.83
N ARG A 333 2.50 1.12 -9.34
CA ARG A 333 3.69 1.61 -10.01
C ARG A 333 3.38 2.34 -11.31
N ILE A 334 2.45 1.83 -12.12
CA ILE A 334 2.00 2.48 -13.36
C ILE A 334 1.39 3.85 -13.05
N LYS A 335 0.49 3.92 -12.06
CA LYS A 335 -0.13 5.18 -11.63
C LYS A 335 0.89 6.20 -11.14
N ALA A 336 1.85 5.78 -10.32
CA ALA A 336 2.91 6.64 -9.83
C ALA A 336 3.78 7.20 -10.97
N LEU A 337 4.23 6.32 -11.88
CA LEU A 337 5.06 6.70 -13.04
C LEU A 337 4.31 7.58 -14.02
N ALA A 338 3.03 7.31 -14.28
CA ALA A 338 2.20 8.11 -15.17
C ALA A 338 2.00 9.52 -14.60
N LYS A 339 1.77 9.64 -13.29
CA LYS A 339 1.64 10.93 -12.60
C LYS A 339 2.96 11.71 -12.60
N GLU A 340 4.07 11.07 -12.27
CA GLU A 340 5.42 11.67 -12.27
C GLU A 340 5.80 12.19 -13.66
N HIS A 341 5.47 11.41 -14.69
CA HIS A 341 5.78 11.76 -16.10
C HIS A 341 4.78 12.75 -16.70
N GLY A 342 3.66 13.01 -16.04
CA GLY A 342 2.56 13.80 -16.61
C GLY A 342 1.93 13.15 -17.85
N ALA A 343 1.85 11.81 -17.88
CA ALA A 343 1.42 11.05 -19.05
C ALA A 343 -0.06 11.32 -19.39
N ARG A 344 -0.33 11.74 -20.61
CA ARG A 344 -1.67 11.88 -21.21
C ARG A 344 -2.07 10.68 -22.07
N CYS A 345 -1.11 9.85 -22.41
CA CYS A 345 -1.31 8.59 -23.14
C CYS A 345 -0.60 7.47 -22.40
N LEU A 346 -1.27 6.32 -22.27
CA LEU A 346 -0.78 5.12 -21.60
C LEU A 346 -0.97 3.92 -22.51
N VAL A 347 0.09 3.14 -22.68
CA VAL A 347 0.06 1.86 -23.40
C VAL A 347 0.42 0.74 -22.44
N ILE A 348 -0.38 -0.33 -22.43
CA ILE A 348 -0.13 -1.57 -21.67
C ILE A 348 -0.09 -2.75 -22.66
N ASP A 349 1.06 -3.42 -22.76
CA ASP A 349 1.28 -4.46 -23.78
C ASP A 349 2.01 -5.69 -23.21
N PRO A 350 1.30 -6.84 -23.05
CA PRO A 350 -0.15 -7.02 -22.99
C PRO A 350 -0.70 -6.99 -21.57
N VAL A 351 -1.98 -6.67 -21.42
CA VAL A 351 -2.69 -6.71 -20.11
C VAL A 351 -2.99 -8.14 -19.66
N SER A 352 -3.05 -9.11 -20.58
CA SER A 352 -3.31 -10.51 -20.27
C SER A 352 -2.26 -11.17 -19.38
N THR A 353 -1.05 -10.62 -19.30
CA THR A 353 0.00 -11.11 -18.40
C THR A 353 -0.37 -10.94 -16.91
N TRP A 354 -1.35 -10.10 -16.59
CA TRP A 354 -1.88 -9.96 -15.22
C TRP A 354 -2.72 -11.16 -14.79
N SER A 355 -3.35 -11.84 -15.74
CA SER A 355 -4.17 -13.03 -15.51
C SER A 355 -3.28 -14.26 -15.49
N LYS A 356 -2.80 -14.66 -14.31
CA LYS A 356 -2.21 -15.98 -14.11
C LYS A 356 -3.33 -16.99 -13.83
N PRO A 357 -3.16 -18.27 -14.17
CA PRO A 357 -4.14 -19.31 -13.85
C PRO A 357 -4.52 -19.25 -12.36
N GLY A 358 -5.80 -19.12 -12.06
CA GLY A 358 -6.33 -19.03 -10.68
C GLY A 358 -6.43 -17.61 -10.08
N SER A 359 -6.04 -16.55 -10.81
CA SER A 359 -6.12 -15.15 -10.34
C SER A 359 -7.04 -14.26 -11.18
N ASP A 360 -7.91 -14.82 -11.99
CA ASP A 360 -8.70 -14.08 -12.99
C ASP A 360 -9.54 -12.94 -12.40
N LEU A 361 -10.19 -13.14 -11.26
CA LEU A 361 -11.00 -12.11 -10.62
C LEU A 361 -10.15 -10.92 -10.13
N SER A 362 -8.97 -11.17 -9.59
CA SER A 362 -8.09 -10.10 -9.13
C SER A 362 -7.50 -9.30 -10.30
N ALA A 363 -7.10 -9.97 -11.36
CA ALA A 363 -6.58 -9.35 -12.57
C ALA A 363 -7.63 -8.50 -13.29
N GLN A 364 -8.87 -8.99 -13.37
CA GLN A 364 -9.99 -8.25 -13.94
C GLN A 364 -10.28 -6.98 -13.13
N SER A 365 -10.36 -7.08 -11.80
CA SER A 365 -10.55 -5.93 -10.92
C SER A 365 -9.44 -4.89 -11.08
N VAL A 366 -8.18 -5.33 -11.23
CA VAL A 366 -7.06 -4.41 -11.46
C VAL A 366 -7.17 -3.70 -12.82
N ALA A 367 -7.58 -4.41 -13.87
CA ALA A 367 -7.79 -3.82 -15.19
C ALA A 367 -8.94 -2.79 -15.17
N GLU A 368 -10.05 -3.09 -14.52
CA GLU A 368 -11.17 -2.16 -14.33
C GLU A 368 -10.72 -0.89 -13.61
N ARG A 369 -9.97 -1.01 -12.51
CA ARG A 369 -9.43 0.13 -11.76
C ARG A 369 -8.40 0.96 -12.55
N LEU A 370 -7.66 0.34 -13.47
CA LEU A 370 -6.79 1.07 -14.39
C LEU A 370 -7.62 1.90 -15.38
N ILE A 371 -8.67 1.30 -15.93
CA ILE A 371 -9.60 1.96 -16.86
C ILE A 371 -10.26 3.16 -16.18
N ASP A 372 -10.81 2.99 -14.99
CA ASP A 372 -11.46 4.06 -14.23
C ASP A 372 -10.49 5.20 -13.89
N TRP A 373 -9.28 4.83 -13.47
CA TRP A 373 -8.24 5.82 -13.18
C TRP A 373 -7.84 6.61 -14.43
N SER A 374 -7.67 5.94 -15.57
CA SER A 374 -7.29 6.59 -16.83
C SER A 374 -8.37 7.56 -17.32
N LYS A 375 -9.64 7.16 -17.21
CA LYS A 375 -10.80 8.02 -17.55
C LYS A 375 -10.87 9.23 -16.64
N GLY A 376 -10.72 9.04 -15.32
CA GLY A 376 -10.74 10.14 -14.34
C GLY A 376 -9.64 11.17 -14.55
N GLY A 377 -8.49 10.76 -15.09
CA GLY A 377 -7.37 11.63 -15.45
C GLY A 377 -7.40 12.19 -16.87
N GLY A 378 -8.40 11.85 -17.70
CA GLY A 378 -8.44 12.21 -19.12
C GLY A 378 -7.31 11.59 -19.95
N THR A 379 -6.69 10.52 -19.45
CA THR A 379 -5.60 9.79 -20.09
C THR A 379 -6.16 8.79 -21.11
N THR A 380 -5.71 8.87 -22.37
CA THR A 380 -6.07 7.86 -23.37
C THR A 380 -5.29 6.59 -23.13
N LEU A 381 -6.00 5.48 -22.86
CA LEU A 381 -5.44 4.17 -22.54
C LEU A 381 -5.55 3.24 -23.75
N VAL A 382 -4.45 2.63 -24.16
CA VAL A 382 -4.42 1.52 -25.13
C VAL A 382 -3.88 0.28 -24.45
N CYS A 383 -4.69 -0.76 -24.39
CA CYS A 383 -4.30 -2.07 -23.86
C CYS A 383 -4.28 -3.11 -24.98
N THR A 384 -3.32 -4.03 -24.94
CA THR A 384 -3.35 -5.21 -25.79
C THR A 384 -3.73 -6.44 -24.97
N ARG A 385 -4.41 -7.39 -25.58
CA ARG A 385 -4.72 -8.68 -24.99
C ARG A 385 -4.36 -9.81 -25.96
N LEU A 386 -3.64 -10.78 -25.44
CA LEU A 386 -3.39 -12.03 -26.15
C LEU A 386 -4.66 -12.89 -26.07
N LEU A 387 -5.07 -13.47 -27.19
CA LEU A 387 -6.07 -14.53 -27.27
C LEU A 387 -5.34 -15.86 -27.30
N ASP A 388 -5.84 -16.83 -26.55
CA ASP A 388 -5.35 -18.21 -26.50
C ASP A 388 -5.85 -19.00 -27.70
#